data_d76ba33da4953c3b2a11c782fba5fe49
#
_entry.id   d76ba33da4953c3b2a11c782fba5fe49
#
_cell.length_a   1.000
_cell.length_b   1.000
_cell.length_c   1.000
_cell.angle_alpha   90.00
_cell.angle_beta   90.00
_cell.angle_gamma   90.00
#
_symmetry.space_group_name_H-M   'P 1'
#
loop_
_entity.id
_entity.type
_entity.pdbx_description
1 polymer ?
#
loop_
_entity_poly.entity_id
_entity_poly.type
_entity_poly.pdbx_seq_one_letter_code
_entity_poly.pdbx_strand_id
1 'polypeptide(L)'
;GCRPAQAVTFVDNHDTQPGQSLESWVEGWFKSSAYTLILLRSFGYPCVFYGDLAGIPTRNIGPVTELPALMRLRRDNAHGEERDFFDDPSLIGFTRAGTAEAPGSGLAALITDGQGGSKRMCVGPALGGRVFRCVLGGQRSVRVDAQGWGAFTTAPGRPAVYVPRLRPGEWLRRGAANLSGKRSWAK
;
A
#
# COMPACT_ATOMS: atom_id res chain seq x y z
N GLY A 1 -14.84 21.12 3.54
CA GLY A 1 -14.53 19.71 3.36
C GLY A 1 -14.01 19.07 4.64
N CYS A 2 -14.11 17.75 4.78
CA CYS A 2 -13.61 17.01 5.92
C CYS A 2 -12.07 17.09 5.97
N ARG A 3 -11.51 17.25 7.17
CA ARG A 3 -10.03 17.18 7.33
C ARG A 3 -9.57 15.75 7.03
N PRO A 4 -8.47 15.56 6.29
CA PRO A 4 -7.99 14.21 5.94
C PRO A 4 -7.84 13.28 7.15
N ALA A 5 -7.33 13.77 8.27
CA ALA A 5 -7.17 13.00 9.51
C ALA A 5 -8.48 12.59 10.19
N GLN A 6 -9.62 13.14 9.79
CA GLN A 6 -10.95 12.87 10.34
C GLN A 6 -11.81 12.02 9.39
N ALA A 7 -11.31 11.73 8.19
CA ALA A 7 -12.02 10.94 7.20
C ALA A 7 -11.77 9.44 7.45
N VAL A 8 -12.83 8.65 7.55
CA VAL A 8 -12.75 7.19 7.45
C VAL A 8 -12.79 6.82 5.98
N THR A 9 -11.77 6.08 5.52
CA THR A 9 -11.69 5.58 4.14
C THR A 9 -11.98 4.09 4.12
N PHE A 10 -12.77 3.63 3.16
CA PHE A 10 -13.08 2.21 2.98
C PHE A 10 -13.27 1.90 1.48
N VAL A 11 -13.16 0.64 1.11
CA VAL A 11 -13.43 0.15 -0.25
C VAL A 11 -14.89 -0.27 -0.35
N ASP A 12 -15.30 -1.20 0.48
CA ASP A 12 -16.67 -1.70 0.59
C ASP A 12 -17.08 -1.82 2.05
N ASN A 13 -18.39 -2.01 2.27
CA ASN A 13 -18.96 -2.27 3.58
C ASN A 13 -20.17 -3.22 3.47
N HIS A 14 -20.85 -3.48 4.60
CA HIS A 14 -21.98 -4.40 4.66
C HIS A 14 -23.23 -3.89 3.91
N ASP A 15 -23.35 -2.58 3.68
CA ASP A 15 -24.47 -1.99 2.95
C ASP A 15 -24.25 -2.01 1.44
N THR A 16 -22.98 -1.90 1.01
CA THR A 16 -22.61 -1.83 -0.42
C THR A 16 -22.30 -3.20 -1.03
N GLN A 17 -22.21 -4.26 -0.23
CA GLN A 17 -21.91 -5.61 -0.72
C GLN A 17 -23.06 -6.18 -1.59
N PRO A 18 -22.78 -7.15 -2.47
CA PRO A 18 -23.78 -7.76 -3.35
C PRO A 18 -25.02 -8.27 -2.60
N GLY A 19 -26.20 -7.91 -3.12
CA GLY A 19 -27.50 -8.30 -2.59
C GLY A 19 -28.03 -7.44 -1.46
N GLN A 20 -27.41 -6.30 -1.19
CA GLN A 20 -27.93 -5.27 -0.26
C GLN A 20 -28.64 -4.16 -1.05
N SER A 21 -29.50 -3.39 -0.34
CA SER A 21 -30.29 -2.32 -0.97
C SER A 21 -29.46 -1.16 -1.54
N LEU A 22 -28.25 -0.95 -1.01
CA LEU A 22 -27.30 0.07 -1.44
C LEU A 22 -26.12 -0.53 -2.22
N GLU A 23 -26.34 -1.67 -2.87
CA GLU A 23 -25.29 -2.36 -3.63
C GLU A 23 -24.51 -1.40 -4.52
N SER A 24 -23.22 -1.25 -4.22
CA SER A 24 -22.27 -0.40 -4.96
C SER A 24 -20.87 -0.99 -4.76
N TRP A 25 -20.68 -2.18 -5.34
CA TRP A 25 -19.51 -3.01 -5.10
C TRP A 25 -18.34 -2.60 -5.98
N VAL A 26 -17.16 -2.48 -5.39
CA VAL A 26 -15.94 -2.30 -6.17
C VAL A 26 -15.61 -3.61 -6.90
N GLU A 27 -15.39 -3.52 -8.19
CA GLU A 27 -15.07 -4.68 -9.04
C GLU A 27 -13.89 -5.48 -8.48
N GLY A 28 -14.03 -6.81 -8.44
CA GLY A 28 -13.08 -7.71 -7.80
C GLY A 28 -11.65 -7.55 -8.29
N TRP A 29 -11.46 -7.31 -9.59
CA TRP A 29 -10.14 -7.09 -10.19
C TRP A 29 -9.47 -5.79 -9.70
N PHE A 30 -10.26 -4.78 -9.30
CA PHE A 30 -9.73 -3.49 -8.86
C PHE A 30 -9.57 -3.39 -7.34
N LYS A 31 -10.11 -4.33 -6.55
CA LYS A 31 -10.06 -4.28 -5.08
C LYS A 31 -8.66 -4.16 -4.50
N SER A 32 -7.70 -4.93 -5.02
CA SER A 32 -6.30 -4.82 -4.59
C SER A 32 -5.73 -3.42 -4.84
N SER A 33 -6.10 -2.77 -5.93
CA SER A 33 -5.74 -1.38 -6.25
C SER A 33 -6.39 -0.39 -5.29
N ALA A 34 -7.68 -0.53 -5.03
CA ALA A 34 -8.43 0.31 -4.09
C ALA A 34 -7.87 0.19 -2.66
N TYR A 35 -7.59 -1.02 -2.19
CA TYR A 35 -6.96 -1.24 -0.89
C TYR A 35 -5.51 -0.75 -0.83
N THR A 36 -4.75 -0.84 -1.92
CA THR A 36 -3.41 -0.23 -2.02
C THR A 36 -3.49 1.28 -1.79
N LEU A 37 -4.48 1.94 -2.40
CA LEU A 37 -4.70 3.37 -2.25
C LEU A 37 -5.01 3.77 -0.81
N ILE A 38 -6.02 3.15 -0.18
CA ILE A 38 -6.47 3.58 1.16
C ILE A 38 -5.54 3.13 2.28
N LEU A 39 -4.86 1.97 2.14
CA LEU A 39 -4.00 1.44 3.19
C LEU A 39 -2.60 2.05 3.19
N LEU A 40 -2.03 2.38 2.02
CA LEU A 40 -0.63 2.79 1.94
C LEU A 40 -0.42 4.30 1.87
N ARG A 41 -1.45 5.09 1.56
CA ARG A 41 -1.42 6.54 1.64
C ARG A 41 -1.48 7.06 3.07
N SER A 42 -1.14 8.32 3.26
CA SER A 42 -1.14 9.00 4.57
C SER A 42 -2.52 9.54 4.98
N PHE A 43 -3.44 9.66 4.03
CA PHE A 43 -4.75 10.28 4.26
C PHE A 43 -5.78 9.30 4.80
N GLY A 44 -6.59 9.78 5.74
CA GLY A 44 -7.73 9.06 6.28
C GLY A 44 -7.37 7.97 7.29
N TYR A 45 -8.41 7.45 7.91
CA TYR A 45 -8.36 6.28 8.78
C TYR A 45 -8.97 5.09 8.02
N PRO A 46 -8.16 4.19 7.48
CA PRO A 46 -8.67 3.12 6.62
C PRO A 46 -9.40 2.07 7.43
N CYS A 47 -10.60 1.72 6.96
CA CYS A 47 -11.41 0.63 7.46
C CYS A 47 -11.40 -0.52 6.45
N VAL A 48 -11.08 -1.72 6.91
CA VAL A 48 -11.09 -2.94 6.09
C VAL A 48 -12.42 -3.64 6.30
N PHE A 49 -13.13 -3.91 5.20
CA PHE A 49 -14.35 -4.70 5.25
C PHE A 49 -14.04 -6.17 5.51
N TYR A 50 -14.71 -6.77 6.50
CA TYR A 50 -14.46 -8.17 6.85
C TYR A 50 -14.78 -9.14 5.72
N GLY A 51 -15.80 -8.86 4.92
CA GLY A 51 -16.15 -9.65 3.74
C GLY A 51 -15.04 -9.68 2.68
N ASP A 52 -14.25 -8.62 2.55
CA ASP A 52 -13.08 -8.61 1.66
C ASP A 52 -11.88 -9.37 2.25
N LEU A 53 -11.78 -9.41 3.58
CA LEU A 53 -10.70 -10.12 4.25
C LEU A 53 -10.94 -11.63 4.32
N ALA A 54 -12.18 -12.05 4.62
CA ALA A 54 -12.54 -13.45 4.87
C ALA A 54 -13.35 -14.10 3.75
N GLY A 55 -13.84 -13.31 2.79
CA GLY A 55 -14.81 -13.71 1.79
C GLY A 55 -16.26 -13.60 2.30
N ILE A 56 -17.20 -13.79 1.38
CA ILE A 56 -18.66 -13.83 1.66
C ILE A 56 -19.19 -15.16 1.13
N PRO A 57 -19.11 -16.25 1.91
CA PRO A 57 -19.46 -17.60 1.45
C PRO A 57 -20.91 -17.71 0.94
N THR A 58 -21.83 -16.99 1.57
CA THR A 58 -23.26 -16.96 1.15
C THR A 58 -23.49 -16.37 -0.24
N ARG A 59 -22.49 -15.67 -0.80
CA ARG A 59 -22.51 -15.07 -2.13
C ARG A 59 -21.47 -15.68 -3.07
N ASN A 60 -20.77 -16.73 -2.63
CA ASN A 60 -19.68 -17.35 -3.38
C ASN A 60 -18.57 -16.34 -3.77
N ILE A 61 -18.30 -15.36 -2.90
CA ILE A 61 -17.25 -14.36 -3.08
C ILE A 61 -16.06 -14.74 -2.21
N GLY A 62 -14.90 -14.93 -2.83
CA GLY A 62 -13.65 -15.22 -2.14
C GLY A 62 -13.01 -13.97 -1.52
N PRO A 63 -12.04 -14.15 -0.62
CA PRO A 63 -11.29 -13.05 -0.02
C PRO A 63 -10.40 -12.34 -1.04
N VAL A 64 -10.09 -11.06 -0.79
CA VAL A 64 -9.04 -10.31 -1.51
C VAL A 64 -7.68 -10.81 -1.03
N THR A 65 -7.01 -11.61 -1.83
CA THR A 65 -5.83 -12.39 -1.45
C THR A 65 -4.63 -11.54 -1.05
N GLU A 66 -4.49 -10.34 -1.61
CA GLU A 66 -3.43 -9.38 -1.33
C GLU A 66 -3.65 -8.57 -0.04
N LEU A 67 -4.87 -8.54 0.49
CA LEU A 67 -5.25 -7.68 1.60
C LEU A 67 -4.41 -7.91 2.88
N PRO A 68 -4.15 -9.15 3.32
CA PRO A 68 -3.26 -9.38 4.47
C PRO A 68 -1.84 -8.86 4.27
N ALA A 69 -1.33 -8.90 3.01
CA ALA A 69 -0.02 -8.34 2.69
C ALA A 69 -0.04 -6.81 2.72
N LEU A 70 -1.08 -6.18 2.19
CA LEU A 70 -1.28 -4.72 2.22
C LEU A 70 -1.39 -4.18 3.65
N MET A 71 -2.11 -4.87 4.54
CA MET A 71 -2.19 -4.51 5.95
C MET A 71 -0.81 -4.57 6.64
N ARG A 72 0.02 -5.57 6.33
CA ARG A 72 1.41 -5.62 6.81
C ARG A 72 2.26 -4.49 6.24
N LEU A 73 2.13 -4.19 4.96
CA LEU A 73 2.86 -3.10 4.30
C LEU A 73 2.48 -1.73 4.90
N ARG A 74 1.20 -1.51 5.24
CA ARG A 74 0.79 -0.31 5.98
C ARG A 74 1.54 -0.18 7.29
N ARG A 75 1.55 -1.22 8.11
CA ARG A 75 2.20 -1.22 9.43
C ARG A 75 3.71 -1.05 9.32
N ASP A 76 4.33 -1.70 8.34
CA ASP A 76 5.79 -1.86 8.32
C ASP A 76 6.49 -0.88 7.38
N ASN A 77 5.82 -0.35 6.36
CA ASN A 77 6.45 0.41 5.29
C ASN A 77 5.81 1.77 5.00
N ALA A 78 4.51 1.96 5.28
CA ALA A 78 3.80 3.18 4.91
C ALA A 78 4.08 4.36 5.88
N HIS A 79 5.36 4.72 6.04
CA HIS A 79 5.82 5.76 6.95
C HIS A 79 6.51 6.91 6.20
N GLY A 80 6.57 8.07 6.83
CA GLY A 80 7.26 9.25 6.31
C GLY A 80 6.40 10.08 5.35
N GLU A 81 7.04 11.08 4.76
CA GLU A 81 6.43 12.01 3.80
C GLU A 81 5.85 11.25 2.60
N GLU A 82 4.69 11.68 2.14
CA GLU A 82 4.04 11.18 0.94
C GLU A 82 4.29 12.12 -0.23
N ARG A 83 4.53 11.54 -1.42
CA ARG A 83 4.60 12.27 -2.69
C ARG A 83 3.73 11.59 -3.72
N ASP A 84 2.86 12.36 -4.34
CA ASP A 84 1.96 11.91 -5.41
C ASP A 84 2.58 12.12 -6.79
N PHE A 85 2.29 11.18 -7.70
CA PHE A 85 2.67 11.18 -9.12
C PHE A 85 1.41 10.83 -9.91
N PHE A 86 0.44 11.75 -9.94
CA PHE A 86 -0.91 11.59 -10.52
C PHE A 86 -1.03 12.37 -11.84
N ASP A 87 0.03 12.40 -12.60
CA ASP A 87 0.18 13.08 -13.89
C ASP A 87 -0.41 12.30 -15.08
N ASP A 88 -0.78 11.03 -14.88
CA ASP A 88 -1.43 10.17 -15.86
C ASP A 88 -2.68 9.54 -15.22
N PRO A 89 -3.89 9.75 -15.77
CA PRO A 89 -5.12 9.26 -15.19
C PRO A 89 -5.23 7.73 -15.17
N SER A 90 -4.58 7.02 -16.10
CA SER A 90 -4.61 5.56 -16.18
C SER A 90 -3.43 4.87 -15.48
N LEU A 91 -2.44 5.66 -15.03
CA LEU A 91 -1.28 5.15 -14.30
C LEU A 91 -0.88 6.15 -13.23
N ILE A 92 -1.38 5.99 -12.04
CA ILE A 92 -1.02 6.81 -10.88
C ILE A 92 0.04 6.12 -10.02
N GLY A 93 0.81 6.90 -9.29
CA GLY A 93 1.77 6.39 -8.33
C GLY A 93 1.92 7.32 -7.14
N PHE A 94 2.40 6.78 -6.04
CA PHE A 94 2.80 7.56 -4.87
C PHE A 94 3.95 6.89 -4.13
N THR A 95 4.65 7.65 -3.32
CA THR A 95 5.77 7.15 -2.52
C THR A 95 5.64 7.56 -1.07
N ARG A 96 6.27 6.79 -0.18
CA ARG A 96 6.47 7.12 1.23
C ARG A 96 7.98 7.10 1.50
N ALA A 97 8.48 8.18 2.11
CA ALA A 97 9.92 8.37 2.28
C ALA A 97 10.56 7.52 3.40
N GLY A 98 9.74 6.82 4.20
CA GLY A 98 10.21 6.14 5.40
C GLY A 98 10.55 7.12 6.53
N THR A 99 10.89 6.58 7.69
CA THR A 99 11.34 7.37 8.85
C THR A 99 12.46 6.66 9.60
N ALA A 100 13.19 7.41 10.42
CA ALA A 100 14.27 6.87 11.25
C ALA A 100 13.71 5.97 12.37
N GLU A 101 12.52 6.29 12.88
CA GLU A 101 11.81 5.53 13.93
C GLU A 101 11.34 4.18 13.43
N ALA A 102 11.13 4.04 12.11
CA ALA A 102 10.76 2.78 11.44
C ALA A 102 11.85 2.38 10.44
N PRO A 103 12.98 1.82 10.88
CA PRO A 103 14.12 1.51 10.02
C PRO A 103 13.76 0.56 8.89
N GLY A 104 14.17 0.90 7.66
CA GLY A 104 13.84 0.15 6.46
C GLY A 104 12.39 0.31 5.99
N SER A 105 11.65 1.26 6.54
CA SER A 105 10.35 1.69 6.02
C SER A 105 10.50 2.52 4.73
N GLY A 106 9.37 2.93 4.17
CA GLY A 106 9.25 3.58 2.88
C GLY A 106 8.71 2.61 1.84
N LEU A 107 8.09 3.16 0.80
CA LEU A 107 7.57 2.39 -0.32
C LEU A 107 7.38 3.26 -1.57
N ALA A 108 7.22 2.59 -2.71
CA ALA A 108 6.67 3.15 -3.93
C ALA A 108 5.52 2.25 -4.38
N ALA A 109 4.38 2.83 -4.70
CA ALA A 109 3.21 2.11 -5.17
C ALA A 109 2.73 2.69 -6.51
N LEU A 110 2.33 1.79 -7.41
CA LEU A 110 1.68 2.13 -8.68
C LEU A 110 0.33 1.44 -8.74
N ILE A 111 -0.62 2.14 -9.32
CA ILE A 111 -1.99 1.67 -9.56
C ILE A 111 -2.34 2.01 -10.99
N THR A 112 -2.93 1.05 -11.70
CA THR A 112 -3.44 1.23 -13.06
C THR A 112 -4.81 0.58 -13.20
N ASP A 113 -5.65 1.20 -14.00
CA ASP A 113 -6.92 0.65 -14.49
C ASP A 113 -6.82 0.12 -15.93
N GLY A 114 -5.64 0.24 -16.54
CA GLY A 114 -5.39 -0.08 -17.95
C GLY A 114 -4.21 -1.04 -18.16
N GLN A 115 -3.40 -0.69 -19.15
CA GLN A 115 -2.31 -1.55 -19.66
C GLN A 115 -1.09 -1.66 -18.73
N GLY A 116 -1.06 -0.95 -17.62
CA GLY A 116 0.14 -0.84 -16.82
C GLY A 116 1.17 0.11 -17.43
N GLY A 117 2.41 -0.03 -16.99
CA GLY A 117 3.46 0.83 -17.51
C GLY A 117 4.58 1.10 -16.52
N SER A 118 5.35 2.15 -16.82
CA SER A 118 6.47 2.61 -16.01
C SER A 118 6.28 4.08 -15.63
N LYS A 119 6.56 4.40 -14.37
CA LYS A 119 6.52 5.77 -13.86
C LYS A 119 7.80 6.09 -13.09
N ARG A 120 8.43 7.22 -13.41
CA ARG A 120 9.60 7.71 -12.67
C ARG A 120 9.12 8.42 -11.41
N MET A 121 9.51 7.89 -10.24
CA MET A 121 9.06 8.40 -8.93
C MET A 121 10.24 8.57 -7.97
N CYS A 122 10.12 9.51 -7.02
CA CYS A 122 11.12 9.81 -6.01
C CYS A 122 10.69 9.30 -4.64
N VAL A 123 11.46 8.40 -4.05
CA VAL A 123 11.25 7.88 -2.69
C VAL A 123 11.95 8.72 -1.61
N GLY A 124 12.62 9.78 -2.02
CA GLY A 124 13.37 10.67 -1.14
C GLY A 124 14.85 10.34 -1.03
N PRO A 125 15.69 11.35 -0.72
CA PRO A 125 17.16 11.20 -0.69
C PRO A 125 17.63 10.29 0.45
N ALA A 126 16.89 10.17 1.55
CA ALA A 126 17.21 9.24 2.64
C ALA A 126 17.23 7.77 2.20
N LEU A 127 16.52 7.43 1.14
CA LEU A 127 16.49 6.11 0.52
C LEU A 127 17.33 6.03 -0.76
N GLY A 128 18.12 7.05 -1.06
CA GLY A 128 19.00 7.11 -2.23
C GLY A 128 19.97 5.93 -2.31
N GLY A 129 20.19 5.43 -3.54
CA GLY A 129 21.04 4.29 -3.85
C GLY A 129 20.49 2.92 -3.41
N ARG A 130 19.30 2.88 -2.75
CA ARG A 130 18.67 1.62 -2.28
C ARG A 130 18.12 0.81 -3.45
N VAL A 131 18.07 -0.49 -3.27
CA VAL A 131 17.31 -1.41 -4.13
C VAL A 131 15.93 -1.61 -3.53
N PHE A 132 14.91 -1.32 -4.33
CA PHE A 132 13.52 -1.56 -4.02
C PHE A 132 13.09 -2.89 -4.65
N ARG A 133 12.65 -3.83 -3.85
CA ARG A 133 12.06 -5.08 -4.35
C ARG A 133 10.56 -4.93 -4.51
N CYS A 134 10.00 -5.46 -5.57
CA CYS A 134 8.57 -5.59 -5.74
C CYS A 134 8.06 -6.69 -4.80
N VAL A 135 7.12 -6.33 -3.91
CA VAL A 135 6.52 -7.25 -2.93
C VAL A 135 5.06 -7.54 -3.24
N LEU A 136 4.48 -6.79 -4.16
CA LEU A 136 3.16 -7.00 -4.72
C LEU A 136 3.20 -6.63 -6.20
N GLY A 137 2.64 -7.45 -7.09
CA GLY A 137 2.58 -7.21 -8.53
C GLY A 137 3.64 -7.93 -9.37
N GLY A 138 4.60 -8.63 -8.75
CA GLY A 138 5.53 -9.54 -9.44
C GLY A 138 6.56 -8.90 -10.37
N GLN A 139 6.86 -7.61 -10.21
CA GLN A 139 7.78 -6.86 -11.05
C GLN A 139 9.25 -7.01 -10.61
N ARG A 140 10.18 -6.62 -11.50
CA ARG A 140 11.62 -6.63 -11.18
C ARG A 140 11.96 -5.58 -10.13
N SER A 141 13.04 -5.83 -9.37
CA SER A 141 13.58 -4.85 -8.41
C SER A 141 14.10 -3.61 -9.13
N VAL A 142 13.98 -2.46 -8.48
CA VAL A 142 14.43 -1.16 -8.98
C VAL A 142 15.52 -0.62 -8.07
N ARG A 143 16.65 -0.19 -8.63
CA ARG A 143 17.65 0.60 -7.91
C ARG A 143 17.35 2.08 -8.14
N VAL A 144 17.15 2.82 -7.08
CA VAL A 144 16.99 4.28 -7.15
C VAL A 144 18.37 4.96 -7.18
N ASP A 145 18.43 6.14 -7.79
CA ASP A 145 19.65 6.97 -7.82
C ASP A 145 19.97 7.57 -6.44
N ALA A 146 21.05 8.34 -6.34
CA ALA A 146 21.47 8.96 -5.08
C ALA A 146 20.45 9.97 -4.52
N GLN A 147 19.59 10.54 -5.36
CA GLN A 147 18.52 11.46 -4.99
C GLN A 147 17.20 10.73 -4.67
N GLY A 148 17.16 9.42 -4.84
CA GLY A 148 15.99 8.57 -4.56
C GLY A 148 15.03 8.43 -5.74
N TRP A 149 15.40 8.78 -6.97
CA TRP A 149 14.58 8.58 -8.15
C TRP A 149 14.79 7.19 -8.74
N GLY A 150 13.69 6.57 -9.17
CA GLY A 150 13.69 5.28 -9.87
C GLY A 150 12.51 5.14 -10.82
N ALA A 151 12.65 4.27 -11.83
CA ALA A 151 11.58 3.89 -12.74
C ALA A 151 10.91 2.62 -12.22
N PHE A 152 9.70 2.77 -11.70
CA PHE A 152 8.90 1.67 -11.16
C PHE A 152 7.86 1.24 -12.19
N THR A 153 7.54 -0.05 -12.24
CA THR A 153 6.64 -0.63 -13.24
C THR A 153 5.47 -1.37 -12.62
N THR A 154 4.36 -1.46 -13.34
CA THR A 154 3.24 -2.32 -12.99
C THR A 154 2.70 -3.04 -14.21
N ALA A 155 2.10 -4.21 -14.00
CA ALA A 155 1.41 -4.98 -15.02
C ALA A 155 -0.04 -4.47 -15.25
N PRO A 156 -0.68 -4.81 -16.36
CA PRO A 156 -2.06 -4.44 -16.63
C PRO A 156 -3.03 -4.83 -15.50
N GLY A 157 -3.92 -3.91 -15.12
CA GLY A 157 -5.00 -4.13 -14.17
C GLY A 157 -4.58 -4.53 -12.75
N ARG A 158 -3.32 -4.30 -12.36
CA ARG A 158 -2.80 -4.71 -11.04
C ARG A 158 -2.00 -3.60 -10.37
N PRO A 159 -2.06 -3.48 -9.05
CA PRO A 159 -1.16 -2.62 -8.32
C PRO A 159 0.24 -3.26 -8.23
N ALA A 160 1.26 -2.43 -8.15
CA ALA A 160 2.61 -2.86 -7.80
C ALA A 160 3.11 -2.07 -6.60
N VAL A 161 3.66 -2.76 -5.60
CA VAL A 161 4.21 -2.14 -4.40
C VAL A 161 5.66 -2.59 -4.22
N TYR A 162 6.52 -1.61 -4.04
CA TYR A 162 7.96 -1.78 -3.86
C TYR A 162 8.38 -1.27 -2.50
N VAL A 163 9.27 -2.03 -1.85
CA VAL A 163 9.83 -1.64 -0.55
C VAL A 163 11.37 -1.72 -0.59
N PRO A 164 12.08 -0.87 0.18
CA PRO A 164 13.52 -0.92 0.22
C PRO A 164 14.02 -2.25 0.77
N ARG A 165 15.05 -2.81 0.15
CA ARG A 165 15.75 -3.99 0.67
C ARG A 165 16.38 -3.62 2.02
N LEU A 166 16.08 -4.39 3.06
CA LEU A 166 16.64 -4.15 4.39
C LEU A 166 18.17 -4.29 4.35
N ARG A 167 18.87 -3.38 5.03
CA ARG A 167 20.32 -3.48 5.30
C ARG A 167 20.56 -4.37 6.52
N PRO A 168 21.75 -4.97 6.64
CA PRO A 168 22.17 -5.61 7.89
C PRO A 168 21.97 -4.63 9.06
N GLY A 169 21.38 -5.09 10.16
CA GLY A 169 21.05 -4.23 11.32
C GLY A 169 19.68 -3.55 11.29
N GLU A 170 19.10 -3.23 10.14
CA GLU A 170 17.71 -2.74 10.07
C GLU A 170 16.72 -3.84 10.44
N TRP A 171 17.02 -5.08 10.05
CA TRP A 171 16.21 -6.25 10.38
C TRP A 171 16.11 -6.47 11.90
N LEU A 172 17.22 -6.34 12.63
CA LEU A 172 17.26 -6.50 14.10
C LEU A 172 16.45 -5.41 14.80
N ARG A 173 16.56 -4.15 14.34
CA ARG A 173 15.83 -3.02 14.91
C ARG A 173 14.33 -3.12 14.65
N ARG A 174 13.93 -3.63 13.49
CA ARG A 174 12.53 -3.86 13.14
C ARG A 174 11.89 -4.95 14.00
N GLY A 175 12.63 -6.03 14.32
CA GLY A 175 12.21 -7.08 15.25
C GLY A 175 12.01 -6.55 16.68
N ALA A 176 12.92 -5.72 17.16
CA ALA A 176 12.83 -5.13 18.50
C ALA A 176 11.64 -4.14 18.63
N ALA A 177 11.38 -3.33 17.63
CA ALA A 177 10.24 -2.40 17.60
C ALA A 177 8.88 -3.14 17.62
N ASN A 178 8.77 -4.26 16.92
CA ASN A 178 7.56 -5.10 16.94
C ASN A 178 7.33 -5.80 18.30
N LEU A 179 8.38 -6.07 19.07
CA LEU A 179 8.27 -6.66 20.40
C LEU A 179 7.88 -5.62 21.46
N SER A 180 8.34 -4.37 21.33
CA SER A 180 7.98 -3.27 22.25
C SER A 180 6.53 -2.80 22.06
N GLY A 181 6.01 -2.82 20.82
CA GLY A 181 4.62 -2.48 20.53
C GLY A 181 3.57 -3.46 21.10
N LYS A 182 3.96 -4.70 21.40
CA LYS A 182 3.05 -5.69 22.01
C LYS A 182 2.75 -5.45 23.49
N ARG A 183 3.43 -4.52 24.16
CA ARG A 183 3.22 -4.25 25.61
C ARG A 183 2.25 -3.11 25.93
N SER A 184 1.70 -2.40 24.93
CA SER A 184 0.82 -1.24 25.19
C SER A 184 -0.68 -1.53 25.19
N TRP A 185 -1.10 -2.79 24.96
CA TRP A 185 -2.54 -3.16 24.92
C TRP A 185 -3.04 -3.90 26.18
N ALA A 186 -2.21 -3.95 27.24
CA ALA A 186 -2.60 -4.51 28.52
C ALA A 186 -2.67 -3.41 29.58
N LYS A 187 -3.67 -2.52 29.48
CA LYS A 187 -4.22 -1.73 30.59
C LYS A 187 -5.67 -1.38 30.24
#